data_1c355fb02b5675411a0bf14de519fddc
#
_entry.id   1c355fb02b5675411a0bf14de519fddc
#
_cell.length_a   1.000
_cell.length_b   1.000
_cell.length_c   1.000
_cell.angle_alpha   90.00
_cell.angle_beta   90.00
_cell.angle_gamma   90.00
#
_symmetry.space_group_name_H-M   'P 1'
#
loop_
_entity.id
_entity.type
_entity.pdbx_description
1 polymer ?
#
loop_
_entity_poly.entity_id
_entity_poly.type
_entity_poly.pdbx_seq_one_letter_code
_entity_poly.pdbx_strand_id
1 'polypeptide(L)'
;FCDWGSATASKVNKFDLERLKLEIDWFSKKKIEFIFCCDANFGILKRDIEIAKYAANKKNTTGYPKALSVQNTKNTTERAYQTQKILADSGLNKGVTLSMQSLDPMTLRNIKRDNISLKTFDTLQKMFTKNNVTTYSDLILALPGETFDSFTGGVSNLIQNGQHNRIQFNNLSILPNSEIGDLNYQKKFGIKTVETDILNMHGFLSDDDFGIQWATFQ
;
A
#
# COMPACT_ATOMS: atom_id res chain seq x y z
N PHE A 1 -4.28 1.56 12.89
CA PHE A 1 -4.39 0.33 12.07
C PHE A 1 -3.03 -0.17 11.54
N CYS A 2 -2.21 0.66 10.97
CA CYS A 2 -0.90 0.28 10.47
C CYS A 2 0.16 0.64 11.51
N ASP A 3 0.80 -0.36 12.09
CA ASP A 3 1.83 -0.16 13.10
C ASP A 3 3.20 0.18 12.53
N TRP A 4 3.32 0.28 11.22
CA TRP A 4 4.55 0.71 10.58
C TRP A 4 4.87 2.18 10.95
N GLY A 5 5.77 2.34 11.89
CA GLY A 5 6.21 3.65 12.39
C GLY A 5 5.18 4.39 13.27
N SER A 6 4.13 3.73 13.74
CA SER A 6 3.04 4.35 14.51
C SER A 6 3.51 5.01 15.81
N ALA A 7 4.48 4.45 16.50
CA ALA A 7 5.01 5.00 17.76
C ALA A 7 5.88 6.24 17.56
N THR A 8 6.48 6.40 16.39
CA THR A 8 7.48 7.46 16.11
C THR A 8 6.99 8.49 15.11
N ALA A 9 5.91 8.23 14.39
CA ALA A 9 5.57 8.92 13.14
C ALA A 9 4.29 9.73 13.18
N SER A 10 3.93 10.30 14.31
CA SER A 10 2.80 11.27 14.35
C SER A 10 3.09 12.57 13.58
N LYS A 11 4.33 12.81 13.16
CA LYS A 11 4.74 13.98 12.39
C LYS A 11 5.28 13.59 11.03
N VAL A 12 4.80 14.26 9.98
CA VAL A 12 5.35 14.11 8.63
C VAL A 12 6.70 14.79 8.58
N ASN A 13 7.76 13.99 8.47
CA ASN A 13 9.12 14.47 8.21
C ASN A 13 9.34 14.58 6.70
N LYS A 14 10.13 15.57 6.30
CA LYS A 14 10.44 15.79 4.88
C LYS A 14 11.91 16.17 4.71
N PHE A 15 12.58 15.54 3.76
CA PHE A 15 13.89 15.98 3.30
C PHE A 15 13.76 17.28 2.49
N ASP A 16 14.85 17.97 2.32
CA ASP A 16 14.90 19.14 1.44
C ASP A 16 14.61 18.75 -0.02
N LEU A 17 13.88 19.60 -0.74
CA LEU A 17 13.45 19.30 -2.10
C LEU A 17 14.61 19.29 -3.09
N GLU A 18 15.55 20.21 -2.95
CA GLU A 18 16.73 20.27 -3.83
C GLU A 18 17.65 19.08 -3.61
N ARG A 19 17.77 18.62 -2.36
CA ARG A 19 18.44 17.34 -2.06
C ARG A 19 17.81 16.19 -2.83
N LEU A 20 16.49 16.05 -2.81
CA LEU A 20 15.80 14.96 -3.52
C LEU A 20 16.00 15.04 -5.04
N LYS A 21 16.02 16.26 -5.60
CA LYS A 21 16.33 16.47 -7.02
C LYS A 21 17.77 16.04 -7.35
N LEU A 22 18.73 16.38 -6.51
CA LEU A 22 20.13 15.96 -6.67
C LEU A 22 20.28 14.43 -6.57
N GLU A 23 19.52 13.77 -5.69
CA GLU A 23 19.50 12.31 -5.60
C GLU A 23 18.93 11.69 -6.91
N ILE A 24 17.83 12.23 -7.44
CA ILE A 24 17.27 11.79 -8.74
C ILE A 24 18.28 12.01 -9.89
N ASP A 25 18.99 13.13 -9.89
CA ASP A 25 20.05 13.41 -10.85
C ASP A 25 21.19 12.39 -10.78
N TRP A 26 21.59 12.06 -9.56
CA TRP A 26 22.61 11.04 -9.34
C TRP A 26 22.17 9.66 -9.82
N PHE A 27 20.93 9.24 -9.51
CA PHE A 27 20.37 7.99 -10.01
C PHE A 27 20.35 7.94 -11.55
N SER A 28 19.92 9.03 -12.16
CA SER A 28 19.88 9.17 -13.62
C SER A 28 21.29 9.08 -14.23
N LYS A 29 22.25 9.84 -13.68
CA LYS A 29 23.66 9.84 -14.11
C LYS A 29 24.32 8.46 -13.95
N LYS A 30 23.98 7.73 -12.88
CA LYS A 30 24.49 6.38 -12.62
C LYS A 30 23.72 5.29 -13.35
N LYS A 31 22.72 5.65 -14.16
CA LYS A 31 21.86 4.73 -14.91
C LYS A 31 21.18 3.68 -14.02
N ILE A 32 20.73 4.11 -12.83
CA ILE A 32 19.97 3.24 -11.92
C ILE A 32 18.62 2.95 -12.57
N GLU A 33 18.30 1.68 -12.73
CA GLU A 33 17.08 1.26 -13.43
C GLU A 33 15.85 1.33 -12.54
N PHE A 34 15.96 0.89 -11.30
CA PHE A 34 14.86 0.79 -10.39
C PHE A 34 15.14 1.55 -9.08
N ILE A 35 14.21 2.41 -8.70
CA ILE A 35 14.21 3.13 -7.42
C ILE A 35 12.97 2.75 -6.64
N PHE A 36 13.14 2.38 -5.38
CA PHE A 36 12.06 2.23 -4.43
C PHE A 36 12.03 3.42 -3.47
N CYS A 37 10.93 4.17 -3.47
CA CYS A 37 10.74 5.29 -2.58
C CYS A 37 10.23 4.79 -1.21
N CYS A 38 11.00 5.02 -0.16
CA CYS A 38 10.68 4.60 1.21
C CYS A 38 9.68 5.53 1.92
N ASP A 39 8.89 6.30 1.18
CA ASP A 39 7.78 7.09 1.73
C ASP A 39 6.50 6.24 1.74
N ALA A 40 5.93 6.02 2.93
CA ALA A 40 4.71 5.23 3.11
C ALA A 40 3.43 5.93 2.58
N ASN A 41 3.48 7.22 2.25
CA ASN A 41 2.32 8.03 1.87
C ASN A 41 2.65 9.03 0.75
N PHE A 42 3.38 8.61 -0.26
CA PHE A 42 3.73 9.46 -1.41
C PHE A 42 2.47 10.00 -2.09
N GLY A 43 2.45 11.29 -2.38
CA GLY A 43 1.28 12.02 -2.88
C GLY A 43 0.49 12.77 -1.80
N ILE A 44 0.89 12.69 -0.53
CA ILE A 44 0.24 13.44 0.56
C ILE A 44 0.70 14.92 0.60
N LEU A 45 1.94 15.21 0.23
CA LEU A 45 2.48 16.56 0.21
C LEU A 45 2.32 17.24 -1.15
N LYS A 46 2.14 18.55 -1.19
CA LYS A 46 2.06 19.31 -2.46
C LYS A 46 3.31 19.14 -3.33
N ARG A 47 4.47 19.04 -2.70
CA ARG A 47 5.76 18.88 -3.39
C ARG A 47 5.95 17.52 -4.07
N ASP A 48 5.16 16.52 -3.72
CA ASP A 48 5.26 15.19 -4.31
C ASP A 48 4.93 15.21 -5.82
N ILE A 49 4.05 16.13 -6.23
CA ILE A 49 3.79 16.42 -7.65
C ILE A 49 5.08 16.93 -8.34
N GLU A 50 5.82 17.81 -7.68
CA GLU A 50 7.06 18.37 -8.23
C GLU A 50 8.14 17.30 -8.34
N ILE A 51 8.28 16.46 -7.32
CA ILE A 51 9.20 15.31 -7.32
C ILE A 51 8.86 14.35 -8.47
N ALA A 52 7.57 14.00 -8.62
CA ALA A 52 7.12 13.13 -9.70
C ALA A 52 7.41 13.72 -11.09
N LYS A 53 7.12 15.01 -11.29
CA LYS A 53 7.43 15.73 -12.54
C LYS A 53 8.94 15.75 -12.82
N TYR A 54 9.75 15.96 -11.79
CA TYR A 54 11.20 16.00 -11.94
C TYR A 54 11.75 14.63 -12.36
N ALA A 55 11.32 13.56 -11.69
CA ALA A 55 11.69 12.20 -12.03
C ALA A 55 11.24 11.81 -13.45
N ALA A 56 10.00 12.17 -13.83
CA ALA A 56 9.47 11.97 -15.18
C ALA A 56 10.31 12.68 -16.25
N ASN A 57 10.65 13.94 -16.00
CA ASN A 57 11.52 14.71 -16.92
C ASN A 57 12.90 14.05 -17.07
N LYS A 58 13.52 13.61 -15.97
CA LYS A 58 14.82 12.92 -16.04
C LYS A 58 14.74 11.63 -16.85
N LYS A 59 13.71 10.81 -16.62
CA LYS A 59 13.50 9.62 -17.44
C LYS A 59 13.35 9.97 -18.93
N ASN A 60 12.54 10.97 -19.25
CA ASN A 60 12.30 11.36 -20.64
C ASN A 60 13.56 11.90 -21.34
N THR A 61 14.44 12.57 -20.60
CA THR A 61 15.66 13.18 -21.17
C THR A 61 16.86 12.25 -21.19
N THR A 62 16.96 11.33 -20.23
CA THR A 62 18.16 10.48 -20.06
C THR A 62 17.87 8.97 -20.23
N GLY A 63 16.60 8.56 -20.23
CA GLY A 63 16.17 7.17 -20.18
C GLY A 63 16.21 6.54 -18.77
N TYR A 64 16.61 7.27 -17.74
CA TYR A 64 16.77 6.79 -16.36
C TYR A 64 16.20 7.76 -15.33
N PRO A 65 15.68 7.22 -14.17
CA PRO A 65 15.48 5.80 -13.89
C PRO A 65 14.43 5.16 -14.81
N LYS A 66 14.47 3.84 -14.99
CA LYS A 66 13.44 3.14 -15.77
C LYS A 66 12.14 2.99 -15.00
N ALA A 67 12.23 2.82 -13.68
CA ALA A 67 11.07 2.72 -12.80
C ALA A 67 11.32 3.42 -11.46
N LEU A 68 10.26 4.03 -10.94
CA LEU A 68 10.16 4.60 -9.59
C LEU A 68 8.92 4.04 -8.91
N SER A 69 9.13 3.09 -8.00
CA SER A 69 8.06 2.51 -7.20
C SER A 69 7.80 3.38 -5.97
N VAL A 70 6.55 3.73 -5.74
CA VAL A 70 6.13 4.54 -4.60
C VAL A 70 4.96 3.87 -3.87
N GLN A 71 4.89 4.07 -2.56
CA GLN A 71 3.74 3.68 -1.75
C GLN A 71 2.73 4.82 -1.71
N ASN A 72 1.55 4.59 -2.28
CA ASN A 72 0.51 5.61 -2.30
C ASN A 72 -0.06 5.88 -0.91
N THR A 73 -0.45 7.14 -0.69
CA THR A 73 -1.31 7.43 0.46
C THR A 73 -2.58 6.58 0.41
N LYS A 74 -2.97 6.06 1.56
CA LYS A 74 -4.12 5.12 1.67
C LYS A 74 -5.47 5.80 1.46
N ASN A 75 -5.56 7.09 1.75
CA ASN A 75 -6.71 7.93 1.47
C ASN A 75 -6.40 8.76 0.23
N THR A 76 -6.79 8.25 -0.92
CA THR A 76 -6.47 8.85 -2.21
C THR A 76 -7.12 10.21 -2.35
N THR A 77 -6.30 11.23 -2.48
CA THR A 77 -6.70 12.60 -2.78
C THR A 77 -6.48 12.90 -4.26
N GLU A 78 -7.09 13.96 -4.77
CA GLU A 78 -6.82 14.47 -6.12
C GLU A 78 -5.32 14.63 -6.40
N ARG A 79 -4.56 15.05 -5.39
CA ARG A 79 -3.10 15.20 -5.49
C ARG A 79 -2.38 13.87 -5.65
N ALA A 80 -2.78 12.85 -4.89
CA ALA A 80 -2.24 11.50 -5.05
C ALA A 80 -2.53 10.96 -6.44
N TYR A 81 -3.75 11.20 -6.95
CA TYR A 81 -4.10 10.86 -8.33
C TYR A 81 -3.20 11.56 -9.35
N GLN A 82 -3.02 12.88 -9.24
CA GLN A 82 -2.16 13.64 -10.15
C GLN A 82 -0.71 13.14 -10.14
N THR A 83 -0.18 12.84 -8.95
CA THR A 83 1.16 12.28 -8.78
C THR A 83 1.30 10.93 -9.48
N GLN A 84 0.35 10.04 -9.27
CA GLN A 84 0.35 8.71 -9.91
C GLN A 84 0.19 8.78 -11.42
N LYS A 85 -0.67 9.69 -11.89
CA LYS A 85 -0.84 9.92 -13.33
C LYS A 85 0.48 10.36 -13.99
N ILE A 86 1.22 11.28 -13.39
CA ILE A 86 2.52 11.73 -13.90
C ILE A 86 3.51 10.57 -13.97
N LEU A 87 3.59 9.74 -12.95
CA LEU A 87 4.48 8.59 -12.91
C LEU A 87 4.08 7.53 -13.95
N ALA A 88 2.78 7.29 -14.12
CA ALA A 88 2.27 6.32 -15.09
C ALA A 88 2.47 6.82 -16.53
N ASP A 89 2.11 8.07 -16.83
CA ASP A 89 2.28 8.67 -18.18
C ASP A 89 3.73 8.64 -18.65
N SER A 90 4.68 8.79 -17.71
CA SER A 90 6.12 8.68 -18.00
C SER A 90 6.62 7.23 -18.01
N GLY A 91 5.77 6.24 -17.71
CA GLY A 91 6.15 4.84 -17.59
C GLY A 91 7.07 4.55 -16.39
N LEU A 92 7.16 5.45 -15.41
CA LEU A 92 7.91 5.25 -14.17
C LEU A 92 7.21 4.29 -13.22
N ASN A 93 5.87 4.27 -13.21
CA ASN A 93 5.05 3.35 -12.42
C ASN A 93 4.10 2.59 -13.34
N LYS A 94 3.90 1.29 -13.06
CA LYS A 94 3.04 0.42 -13.87
C LYS A 94 1.62 0.29 -13.33
N GLY A 95 1.37 0.80 -12.12
CA GLY A 95 0.05 0.70 -11.52
C GLY A 95 -0.04 1.34 -10.14
N VAL A 96 -1.25 1.46 -9.66
CA VAL A 96 -1.63 2.13 -8.41
C VAL A 96 -2.39 1.17 -7.52
N THR A 97 -1.98 1.08 -6.25
CA THR A 97 -2.70 0.27 -5.28
C THR A 97 -3.77 1.10 -4.57
N LEU A 98 -5.01 0.65 -4.67
CA LEU A 98 -6.17 1.18 -3.94
C LEU A 98 -6.54 0.16 -2.85
N SER A 99 -5.79 0.17 -1.74
CA SER A 99 -5.93 -0.84 -0.68
C SER A 99 -7.16 -0.58 0.18
N MET A 100 -8.09 -1.54 0.19
CA MET A 100 -9.29 -1.50 1.03
C MET A 100 -9.14 -2.29 2.34
N GLN A 101 -8.28 -3.30 2.36
CA GLN A 101 -8.01 -4.23 3.47
C GLN A 101 -9.21 -5.13 3.80
N SER A 102 -10.36 -4.56 4.07
CA SER A 102 -11.69 -5.15 4.22
C SER A 102 -12.75 -4.17 3.72
N LEU A 103 -13.93 -4.66 3.37
CA LEU A 103 -15.10 -3.84 3.07
C LEU A 103 -16.18 -3.97 4.15
N ASP A 104 -15.99 -4.86 5.12
CA ASP A 104 -16.94 -5.02 6.23
C ASP A 104 -16.83 -3.86 7.24
N PRO A 105 -17.93 -3.12 7.49
CA PRO A 105 -17.89 -1.97 8.40
C PRO A 105 -17.53 -2.33 9.84
N MET A 106 -17.86 -3.55 10.29
CA MET A 106 -17.54 -3.98 11.67
C MET A 106 -16.06 -4.28 11.78
N THR A 107 -15.52 -5.02 10.83
CA THR A 107 -14.10 -5.32 10.72
C THR A 107 -13.27 -4.03 10.65
N LEU A 108 -13.68 -3.07 9.82
CA LEU A 108 -12.97 -1.78 9.71
C LEU A 108 -12.98 -1.01 11.04
N ARG A 109 -14.10 -1.01 11.79
CA ARG A 109 -14.14 -0.43 13.14
C ARG A 109 -13.22 -1.14 14.12
N ASN A 110 -13.18 -2.47 14.07
CA ASN A 110 -12.33 -3.26 14.97
C ASN A 110 -10.84 -2.96 14.75
N ILE A 111 -10.42 -2.80 13.49
CA ILE A 111 -9.04 -2.45 13.16
C ILE A 111 -8.80 -0.92 13.10
N LYS A 112 -9.75 -0.11 13.54
CA LYS A 112 -9.65 1.37 13.58
C LYS A 112 -9.23 1.97 12.25
N ARG A 113 -9.87 1.53 11.15
CA ARG A 113 -9.56 1.97 9.81
C ARG A 113 -10.74 2.63 9.13
N ASP A 114 -10.50 3.78 8.53
CA ASP A 114 -11.42 4.43 7.59
C ASP A 114 -10.97 4.16 6.15
N ASN A 115 -11.86 3.58 5.37
CA ASN A 115 -11.67 3.44 3.93
C ASN A 115 -12.30 4.63 3.18
N ILE A 116 -11.81 4.85 1.96
CA ILE A 116 -12.57 5.67 1.00
C ILE A 116 -13.92 4.98 0.73
N SER A 117 -14.96 5.77 0.43
CA SER A 117 -16.25 5.20 0.08
C SER A 117 -16.17 4.38 -1.22
N LEU A 118 -17.06 3.40 -1.39
CA LEU A 118 -17.15 2.65 -2.66
C LEU A 118 -17.44 3.58 -3.84
N LYS A 119 -18.19 4.66 -3.64
CA LYS A 119 -18.42 5.69 -4.67
C LYS A 119 -17.13 6.40 -5.07
N THR A 120 -16.29 6.74 -4.09
CA THR A 120 -14.97 7.33 -4.36
C THR A 120 -14.07 6.34 -5.06
N PHE A 121 -14.08 5.08 -4.62
CA PHE A 121 -13.33 4.00 -5.25
C PHE A 121 -13.71 3.82 -6.72
N ASP A 122 -15.00 3.69 -7.05
CA ASP A 122 -15.49 3.59 -8.43
C ASP A 122 -15.08 4.81 -9.28
N THR A 123 -15.19 6.02 -8.72
CA THR A 123 -14.72 7.23 -9.40
C THR A 123 -13.24 7.19 -9.74
N LEU A 124 -12.40 6.79 -8.78
CA LEU A 124 -10.96 6.66 -8.99
C LEU A 124 -10.63 5.56 -10.00
N GLN A 125 -11.32 4.41 -9.94
CA GLN A 125 -11.16 3.33 -10.91
C GLN A 125 -11.44 3.83 -12.34
N LYS A 126 -12.54 4.55 -12.55
CA LYS A 126 -12.88 5.15 -13.84
C LYS A 126 -11.83 6.17 -14.30
N MET A 127 -11.34 7.00 -13.39
CA MET A 127 -10.30 8.00 -13.71
C MET A 127 -8.99 7.32 -14.12
N PHE A 128 -8.54 6.31 -13.38
CA PHE A 128 -7.32 5.59 -13.69
C PHE A 128 -7.45 4.79 -14.99
N THR A 129 -8.55 4.07 -15.17
CA THR A 129 -8.83 3.31 -16.40
C THR A 129 -8.84 4.21 -17.63
N LYS A 130 -9.52 5.37 -17.57
CA LYS A 130 -9.55 6.37 -18.66
C LYS A 130 -8.15 6.84 -19.06
N ASN A 131 -7.20 6.85 -18.13
CA ASN A 131 -5.82 7.27 -18.36
C ASN A 131 -4.86 6.09 -18.52
N ASN A 132 -5.35 4.88 -18.79
CA ASN A 132 -4.56 3.66 -18.97
C ASN A 132 -3.65 3.32 -17.76
N VAL A 133 -4.04 3.73 -16.56
CA VAL A 133 -3.31 3.40 -15.32
C VAL A 133 -3.96 2.18 -14.70
N THR A 134 -3.19 1.11 -14.61
CA THR A 134 -3.65 -0.14 -13.97
C THR A 134 -3.81 0.07 -12.46
N THR A 135 -4.91 -0.42 -11.89
CA THR A 135 -5.16 -0.39 -10.46
C THR A 135 -5.08 -1.80 -9.86
N TYR A 136 -4.64 -1.86 -8.61
CA TYR A 136 -4.62 -3.07 -7.80
C TYR A 136 -5.35 -2.81 -6.49
N SER A 137 -5.94 -3.84 -5.90
CA SER A 137 -6.51 -3.75 -4.55
C SER A 137 -5.91 -4.81 -3.66
N ASP A 138 -5.72 -4.47 -2.38
CA ASP A 138 -5.25 -5.39 -1.36
C ASP A 138 -6.36 -5.62 -0.35
N LEU A 139 -6.61 -6.88 -0.03
CA LEU A 139 -7.45 -7.33 1.07
C LEU A 139 -6.61 -8.16 2.05
N ILE A 140 -7.00 -8.14 3.31
CA ILE A 140 -6.34 -8.95 4.35
C ILE A 140 -7.34 -9.98 4.84
N LEU A 141 -6.94 -11.25 4.79
CA LEU A 141 -7.69 -12.39 5.30
C LEU A 141 -7.62 -12.45 6.83
N ALA A 142 -8.71 -12.88 7.44
CA ALA A 142 -8.82 -13.15 8.88
C ALA A 142 -8.61 -11.91 9.78
N LEU A 143 -9.07 -10.74 9.33
CA LEU A 143 -9.13 -9.56 10.17
C LEU A 143 -10.13 -9.73 11.33
N PRO A 144 -9.91 -9.05 12.47
CA PRO A 144 -10.77 -9.18 13.66
C PRO A 144 -12.25 -8.93 13.40
N GLY A 145 -13.08 -9.94 13.56
CA GLY A 145 -14.52 -9.90 13.35
C GLY A 145 -14.97 -10.09 11.90
N GLU A 146 -14.07 -10.35 10.98
CA GLU A 146 -14.42 -10.68 9.61
C GLU A 146 -14.82 -12.14 9.49
N THR A 147 -15.93 -12.40 8.80
CA THR A 147 -16.41 -13.74 8.47
C THR A 147 -16.07 -14.08 7.03
N PHE A 148 -16.17 -15.36 6.67
CA PHE A 148 -16.02 -15.80 5.29
C PHE A 148 -17.02 -15.08 4.36
N ASP A 149 -18.29 -14.96 4.81
CA ASP A 149 -19.33 -14.30 4.00
C ASP A 149 -19.08 -12.80 3.81
N SER A 150 -18.65 -12.10 4.88
CA SER A 150 -18.32 -10.67 4.75
C SER A 150 -17.11 -10.44 3.86
N PHE A 151 -16.10 -11.32 3.96
CA PHE A 151 -14.92 -11.25 3.10
C PHE A 151 -15.26 -11.49 1.62
N THR A 152 -15.96 -12.58 1.32
CA THR A 152 -16.36 -12.93 -0.07
C THR A 152 -17.33 -11.91 -0.66
N GLY A 153 -18.25 -11.38 0.16
CA GLY A 153 -19.09 -10.24 -0.20
C GLY A 153 -18.28 -8.99 -0.52
N GLY A 154 -17.23 -8.72 0.24
CA GLY A 154 -16.27 -7.65 0.00
C GLY A 154 -15.56 -7.79 -1.34
N VAL A 155 -15.06 -8.99 -1.67
CA VAL A 155 -14.45 -9.30 -2.98
C VAL A 155 -15.43 -9.02 -4.13
N SER A 156 -16.66 -9.51 -3.99
CA SER A 156 -17.71 -9.31 -4.98
C SER A 156 -18.01 -7.81 -5.19
N ASN A 157 -18.08 -7.05 -4.10
CA ASN A 157 -18.29 -5.60 -4.15
C ASN A 157 -17.13 -4.87 -4.86
N LEU A 158 -15.87 -5.26 -4.64
CA LEU A 158 -14.74 -4.67 -5.35
C LEU A 158 -14.83 -4.90 -6.85
N ILE A 159 -15.14 -6.12 -7.27
CA ILE A 159 -15.30 -6.47 -8.69
C ILE A 159 -16.45 -5.67 -9.32
N GLN A 160 -17.60 -5.60 -8.67
CA GLN A 160 -18.76 -4.84 -9.14
C GLN A 160 -18.49 -3.33 -9.25
N ASN A 161 -17.59 -2.79 -8.41
CA ASN A 161 -17.17 -1.39 -8.43
C ASN A 161 -15.92 -1.15 -9.30
N GLY A 162 -15.61 -2.03 -10.23
CA GLY A 162 -14.66 -1.79 -11.31
C GLY A 162 -13.24 -2.31 -11.07
N GLN A 163 -13.00 -3.09 -10.02
CA GLN A 163 -11.70 -3.74 -9.83
C GLN A 163 -11.59 -4.95 -10.76
N HIS A 164 -11.07 -4.71 -11.98
CA HIS A 164 -10.91 -5.76 -13.00
C HIS A 164 -9.48 -6.28 -13.12
N ASN A 165 -8.52 -5.64 -12.43
CA ASN A 165 -7.14 -6.08 -12.37
C ASN A 165 -6.90 -6.90 -11.08
N ARG A 166 -5.65 -7.08 -10.70
CA ARG A 166 -5.27 -7.91 -9.57
C ARG A 166 -5.92 -7.44 -8.26
N ILE A 167 -6.54 -8.37 -7.55
CA ILE A 167 -6.84 -8.27 -6.12
C ILE A 167 -5.82 -9.17 -5.42
N GLN A 168 -5.03 -8.60 -4.53
CA GLN A 168 -4.07 -9.34 -3.72
C GLN A 168 -4.69 -9.67 -2.36
N PHE A 169 -4.61 -10.92 -1.99
CA PHE A 169 -5.03 -11.41 -0.69
C PHE A 169 -3.79 -11.61 0.18
N ASN A 170 -3.76 -10.93 1.31
CA ASN A 170 -2.68 -11.04 2.28
C ASN A 170 -3.24 -11.69 3.55
N ASN A 171 -2.54 -12.66 4.09
CA ASN A 171 -2.87 -13.18 5.41
C ASN A 171 -2.60 -12.13 6.48
N LEU A 172 -3.43 -12.09 7.53
CA LEU A 172 -3.14 -11.24 8.67
C LEU A 172 -1.89 -11.74 9.39
N SER A 173 -0.83 -10.96 9.32
CA SER A 173 0.40 -11.20 10.07
C SER A 173 0.34 -10.44 11.39
N ILE A 174 0.55 -11.14 12.50
CA ILE A 174 0.52 -10.56 13.82
C ILE A 174 1.95 -10.20 14.23
N LEU A 175 2.22 -8.92 14.29
CA LEU A 175 3.54 -8.42 14.68
C LEU A 175 3.63 -8.31 16.19
N PRO A 176 4.75 -8.72 16.80
CA PRO A 176 5.04 -8.40 18.20
C PRO A 176 4.93 -6.89 18.44
N ASN A 177 4.45 -6.47 19.59
CA ASN A 177 4.25 -5.06 19.97
C ASN A 177 3.18 -4.29 19.16
N SER A 178 2.41 -4.95 18.29
CA SER A 178 1.22 -4.35 17.69
C SER A 178 0.00 -4.53 18.62
N GLU A 179 -1.05 -3.70 18.42
CA GLU A 179 -2.31 -3.86 19.18
C GLU A 179 -2.93 -5.25 18.96
N ILE A 180 -2.83 -5.79 17.73
CA ILE A 180 -3.30 -7.14 17.38
C ILE A 180 -2.42 -8.22 18.05
N GLY A 181 -1.17 -7.90 18.37
CA GLY A 181 -0.25 -8.77 19.11
C GLY A 181 -0.59 -8.93 20.59
N ASP A 182 -1.41 -8.03 21.15
CA ASP A 182 -1.86 -8.14 22.56
C ASP A 182 -2.79 -9.33 22.75
N LEU A 183 -2.48 -10.19 23.74
CA LEU A 183 -3.24 -11.43 24.02
C LEU A 183 -4.68 -11.16 24.44
N ASN A 184 -4.96 -10.02 25.12
CA ASN A 184 -6.32 -9.66 25.50
C ASN A 184 -7.13 -9.23 24.27
N TYR A 185 -6.47 -8.52 23.33
CA TYR A 185 -7.10 -8.18 22.05
C TYR A 185 -7.43 -9.45 21.25
N GLN A 186 -6.49 -10.37 21.13
CA GLN A 186 -6.71 -11.65 20.44
C GLN A 186 -7.85 -12.44 21.08
N LYS A 187 -7.85 -12.55 22.40
CA LYS A 187 -8.92 -13.23 23.15
C LYS A 187 -10.28 -12.55 22.95
N LYS A 188 -10.33 -11.22 22.96
CA LYS A 188 -11.56 -10.44 22.72
C LYS A 188 -12.21 -10.74 21.37
N PHE A 189 -11.41 -10.91 20.33
CA PHE A 189 -11.87 -11.17 18.97
C PHE A 189 -11.81 -12.64 18.56
N GLY A 190 -11.46 -13.54 19.50
CA GLY A 190 -11.35 -14.98 19.23
C GLY A 190 -10.29 -15.34 18.20
N ILE A 191 -9.25 -14.51 18.04
CA ILE A 191 -8.20 -14.74 17.05
C ILE A 191 -7.41 -15.99 17.43
N LYS A 192 -7.35 -16.95 16.51
CA LYS A 192 -6.48 -18.12 16.61
C LYS A 192 -5.28 -17.90 15.70
N THR A 193 -4.11 -18.14 16.22
CA THR A 193 -2.86 -17.96 15.50
C THR A 193 -2.22 -19.29 15.17
N VAL A 194 -1.54 -19.35 14.05
CA VAL A 194 -0.66 -20.46 13.65
C VAL A 194 0.72 -19.88 13.45
N GLU A 195 1.69 -20.43 14.14
CA GLU A 195 3.09 -20.12 13.89
C GLU A 195 3.60 -21.01 12.74
N THR A 196 4.30 -20.41 11.83
CA THR A 196 4.88 -21.11 10.70
C THR A 196 6.18 -20.46 10.30
N ASP A 197 7.11 -21.25 9.79
CA ASP A 197 8.32 -20.75 9.19
C ASP A 197 7.97 -19.96 7.94
N ILE A 198 8.61 -18.80 7.78
CA ILE A 198 8.44 -18.02 6.56
C ILE A 198 9.33 -18.62 5.48
N LEU A 199 8.70 -19.24 4.49
CA LEU A 199 9.33 -19.45 3.20
C LEU A 199 9.42 -18.12 2.47
N ASN A 200 10.56 -17.46 2.60
CA ASN A 200 10.87 -16.30 1.78
C ASN A 200 11.40 -16.79 0.42
N MET A 201 11.09 -16.08 -0.64
CA MET A 201 11.66 -16.34 -1.99
C MET A 201 13.20 -16.29 -2.02
N HIS A 202 13.84 -15.80 -0.95
CA HIS A 202 15.29 -15.68 -0.79
C HIS A 202 15.91 -16.66 0.22
N GLY A 203 15.18 -17.67 0.70
CA GLY A 203 15.67 -18.67 1.64
C GLY A 203 14.85 -18.77 2.92
N PHE A 204 15.28 -19.68 3.81
CA PHE A 204 14.71 -19.80 5.14
C PHE A 204 15.25 -18.69 6.04
N LEU A 205 14.35 -18.02 6.77
CA LEU A 205 14.74 -17.24 7.92
C LEU A 205 15.02 -18.22 9.06
N SER A 206 16.11 -17.99 9.82
CA SER A 206 16.43 -18.81 10.99
C SER A 206 15.40 -18.59 12.11
N ASP A 207 15.33 -19.53 13.06
CA ASP A 207 14.44 -19.46 14.23
C ASP A 207 14.61 -18.17 15.07
N ASP A 208 15.75 -17.49 14.91
CA ASP A 208 16.08 -16.21 15.58
C ASP A 208 15.49 -15.00 14.82
N ASP A 209 15.05 -15.16 13.58
CA ASP A 209 14.51 -14.11 12.74
C ASP A 209 12.98 -14.13 12.74
N PHE A 210 12.36 -13.46 13.70
CA PHE A 210 10.94 -13.09 13.73
C PHE A 210 9.94 -14.21 13.38
N GLY A 211 9.43 -14.91 14.37
CA GLY A 211 8.21 -15.70 14.22
C GLY A 211 7.05 -14.79 13.77
N ILE A 212 6.53 -14.98 12.56
CA ILE A 212 5.29 -14.32 12.13
C ILE A 212 4.13 -15.22 12.47
N GLN A 213 3.20 -14.68 13.27
CA GLN A 213 1.95 -15.35 13.55
C GLN A 213 0.91 -14.98 12.48
N TRP A 214 0.26 -15.98 11.94
CA TRP A 214 -0.81 -15.85 10.98
C TRP A 214 -2.16 -16.04 11.68
N ALA A 215 -3.14 -15.19 11.39
CA ALA A 215 -4.51 -15.40 11.82
C ALA A 215 -5.28 -16.26 10.82
N THR A 216 -6.20 -17.07 11.31
CA THR A 216 -7.09 -17.89 10.48
C THR A 216 -8.53 -17.46 10.67
N PHE A 217 -9.39 -17.72 9.69
CA PHE A 217 -10.83 -17.60 9.85
C PHE A 217 -11.33 -18.63 10.87
N GLN A 218 -12.33 -18.23 11.67
CA GLN A 218 -13.08 -19.14 12.53
C GLN A 218 -14.23 -19.77 11.78
#